data_e46263aefce2409154be320a5c0fb07b
#
_entry.id   e46263aefce2409154be320a5c0fb07b
#
_cell.length_a   1.000
_cell.length_b   1.000
_cell.length_c   1.000
_cell.angle_alpha   90.00
_cell.angle_beta   90.00
_cell.angle_gamma   90.00
#
_symmetry.space_group_name_H-M   'P 1'
#
loop_
_entity.id
_entity.type
_entity.pdbx_description
1 polymer ?
#
loop_
_entity_poly.entity_id
_entity_poly.type
_entity_poly.pdbx_seq_one_letter_code
_entity_poly.pdbx_strand_id
1 'polypeptide(L)'
;MAATEGRSLSHKEKVSISAALAAATCSLLGTTFPASADAQEAGDWDFNTSILYYGENDDRVKDYSVKSIARRMFVDDRSLSLGLTVDVLTGATPNGAIRQDVPQTFTRPSGSGFYTVPAGDLPLDDTFKDTRVALTANWQQPLGETSLVDVGGSVSKEYDYLHLGVNAKIARDFNQRNTTVSAGFAYSMDDLDPVGGAPTPLTPMLDVGDTSNRTGDQDKDVLDLVVGVTQVISRNLVVQANYSYSYSDGYLTDPYKVLSLVDGTTGDTLLRSGAIPAEGGPSHQFLFESRPDDRSKHSLYTQAKYYMDGKVLDISYRYMTDDWEIDSHTLELRYRWPLAGDHYIEPHVRYYTQTEAEFWRLSLDDSQPLPEYASADYRLGDFDATTLGLKYGWKTRNDHDMSVRLEWYQQSGDVPGEQIIGNQAGRDNYPDLDAIIVQFSFRF
;
A
#
# COMPACT_ATOMS: atom_id res chain seq x y z
N MET A 1 -54.62 -5.77 -13.31
CA MET A 1 -53.46 -6.39 -13.89
C MET A 1 -52.54 -5.29 -14.42
N ALA A 2 -51.54 -4.98 -13.72
CA ALA A 2 -50.37 -4.22 -14.19
C ALA A 2 -49.24 -4.57 -13.24
N ALA A 3 -48.25 -5.29 -13.71
CA ALA A 3 -47.09 -5.67 -12.99
C ALA A 3 -46.18 -4.45 -12.90
N THR A 4 -45.85 -4.04 -11.71
CA THR A 4 -44.80 -3.04 -11.41
C THR A 4 -43.47 -3.78 -11.43
N GLU A 5 -42.72 -3.62 -12.50
CA GLU A 5 -41.29 -4.02 -12.53
C GLU A 5 -40.54 -3.14 -11.57
N GLY A 6 -40.06 -3.76 -10.48
CA GLY A 6 -39.08 -3.18 -9.60
C GLY A 6 -37.71 -3.11 -10.30
N ARG A 7 -37.29 -1.93 -10.73
CA ARG A 7 -35.90 -1.68 -11.09
C ARG A 7 -35.05 -1.84 -9.84
N SER A 8 -34.28 -2.91 -9.78
CA SER A 8 -33.14 -3.01 -8.87
C SER A 8 -32.07 -1.99 -9.33
N LEU A 9 -31.84 -0.96 -8.54
CA LEU A 9 -30.72 -0.08 -8.71
C LEU A 9 -29.45 -0.91 -8.47
N SER A 10 -28.59 -0.99 -9.49
CA SER A 10 -27.26 -1.58 -9.36
C SER A 10 -26.43 -0.65 -8.48
N HIS A 11 -26.07 -1.11 -7.29
CA HIS A 11 -25.04 -0.47 -6.48
C HIS A 11 -23.70 -0.61 -7.20
N LYS A 12 -23.18 0.49 -7.72
CA LYS A 12 -21.83 0.64 -8.23
C LYS A 12 -21.18 1.78 -7.48
N GLU A 13 -20.31 1.44 -6.60
CA GLU A 13 -19.39 2.34 -5.90
C GLU A 13 -18.23 1.51 -5.37
N LYS A 14 -17.12 1.96 -5.21
CA LYS A 14 -15.97 2.67 -5.47
C LYS A 14 -14.65 2.43 -4.76
N VAL A 15 -13.58 2.89 -5.16
CA VAL A 15 -12.41 3.54 -4.58
C VAL A 15 -11.27 2.79 -3.91
N SER A 16 -10.02 3.00 -4.30
CA SER A 16 -8.93 3.66 -3.55
C SER A 16 -7.50 3.44 -4.04
N ILE A 17 -6.65 4.45 -3.87
CA ILE A 17 -5.27 4.63 -4.37
C ILE A 17 -4.22 3.85 -3.57
N SER A 18 -4.51 3.37 -2.36
CA SER A 18 -3.54 2.74 -1.46
C SER A 18 -2.93 1.42 -1.95
N ALA A 19 -3.59 0.74 -2.89
CA ALA A 19 -3.10 -0.53 -3.43
C ALA A 19 -2.00 -0.37 -4.49
N ALA A 20 -1.96 0.75 -5.20
CA ALA A 20 -0.99 1.00 -6.27
C ALA A 20 0.45 1.16 -5.74
N LEU A 21 0.62 1.79 -4.56
CA LEU A 21 1.94 1.93 -3.94
C LEU A 21 2.56 0.58 -3.54
N ALA A 22 1.74 -0.41 -3.19
CA ALA A 22 2.22 -1.74 -2.85
C ALA A 22 2.64 -2.56 -4.08
N ALA A 23 2.03 -2.32 -5.25
CA ALA A 23 2.31 -3.11 -6.44
C ALA A 23 3.64 -2.74 -7.11
N ALA A 24 3.95 -1.45 -7.25
CA ALA A 24 5.19 -0.98 -7.87
C ALA A 24 6.44 -1.36 -7.05
N THR A 25 6.39 -1.19 -5.73
CA THR A 25 7.50 -1.57 -4.85
C THR A 25 7.70 -3.09 -4.75
N CYS A 26 6.65 -3.90 -4.91
CA CYS A 26 6.79 -5.36 -4.88
C CYS A 26 7.42 -5.95 -6.13
N SER A 27 7.33 -5.32 -7.30
CA SER A 27 7.92 -5.84 -8.53
C SER A 27 9.44 -5.66 -8.59
N LEU A 28 9.98 -4.57 -8.03
CA LEU A 28 11.41 -4.27 -8.01
C LEU A 28 12.14 -4.74 -6.75
N LEU A 29 11.47 -4.77 -5.60
CA LEU A 29 12.06 -5.18 -4.32
C LEU A 29 12.22 -6.70 -4.20
N GLY A 30 12.48 -7.34 -5.33
CA GLY A 30 13.00 -8.69 -5.36
C GLY A 30 12.13 -9.65 -4.60
N THR A 31 11.19 -10.23 -5.27
CA THR A 31 11.04 -11.66 -5.12
C THR A 31 12.37 -12.30 -5.50
N THR A 32 13.41 -12.15 -4.67
CA THR A 32 14.40 -13.19 -4.60
C THR A 32 13.61 -14.39 -4.11
N PHE A 33 13.01 -15.11 -5.06
CA PHE A 33 12.59 -16.47 -4.75
C PHE A 33 13.83 -17.11 -4.12
N PRO A 34 13.74 -17.68 -2.91
CA PRO A 34 14.77 -18.60 -2.52
C PRO A 34 14.82 -19.58 -3.67
N ALA A 35 15.95 -19.67 -4.35
CA ALA A 35 16.20 -20.76 -5.26
C ALA A 35 16.08 -22.00 -4.36
N SER A 36 14.92 -22.64 -4.39
CA SER A 36 14.76 -23.93 -3.76
C SER A 36 15.79 -24.81 -4.43
N ALA A 37 16.63 -25.46 -3.62
CA ALA A 37 17.69 -26.34 -4.12
C ALA A 37 17.13 -27.60 -4.81
N ASP A 38 15.83 -27.75 -4.89
CA ASP A 38 15.15 -28.75 -5.67
C ASP A 38 15.25 -28.35 -7.13
N ALA A 39 16.01 -29.12 -7.91
CA ALA A 39 16.17 -28.95 -9.34
C ALA A 39 14.80 -29.15 -10.01
N GLN A 40 14.12 -28.04 -10.34
CA GLN A 40 12.89 -28.10 -11.12
C GLN A 40 13.21 -28.74 -12.47
N GLU A 41 12.53 -29.82 -12.83
CA GLU A 41 12.73 -30.44 -14.15
C GLU A 41 12.31 -29.45 -15.25
N ALA A 42 13.16 -29.32 -16.27
CA ALA A 42 12.88 -28.42 -17.38
C ALA A 42 11.61 -28.88 -18.11
N GLY A 43 10.64 -27.98 -18.22
CA GLY A 43 9.39 -28.21 -18.95
C GLY A 43 8.14 -28.24 -18.08
N ASP A 44 8.24 -28.45 -16.78
CA ASP A 44 7.09 -28.44 -15.88
C ASP A 44 6.78 -27.05 -15.35
N TRP A 45 5.53 -26.84 -14.94
CA TRP A 45 5.07 -25.63 -14.30
C TRP A 45 5.14 -25.78 -12.78
N ASP A 46 5.71 -24.80 -12.10
CA ASP A 46 5.67 -24.62 -10.65
C ASP A 46 4.62 -23.56 -10.33
N PHE A 47 3.67 -23.90 -9.48
CA PHE A 47 2.62 -22.98 -9.05
C PHE A 47 2.82 -22.63 -7.58
N ASN A 48 2.89 -21.33 -7.28
CA ASN A 48 2.92 -20.80 -5.93
C ASN A 48 1.68 -19.93 -5.74
N THR A 49 0.76 -20.37 -4.89
CA THR A 49 -0.49 -19.65 -4.63
C THR A 49 -0.60 -19.28 -3.15
N SER A 50 -1.05 -18.08 -2.87
CA SER A 50 -1.36 -17.61 -1.53
C SER A 50 -2.74 -16.99 -1.48
N ILE A 51 -3.43 -17.24 -0.36
CA ILE A 51 -4.70 -16.61 0.01
C ILE A 51 -4.42 -15.82 1.28
N LEU A 52 -4.81 -14.56 1.29
CA LEU A 52 -4.60 -13.65 2.42
C LEU A 52 -5.93 -13.06 2.86
N TYR A 53 -6.09 -12.97 4.15
CA TYR A 53 -7.08 -12.14 4.82
C TYR A 53 -6.34 -11.08 5.63
N TYR A 54 -6.72 -9.83 5.46
CA TYR A 54 -6.34 -8.70 6.30
C TYR A 54 -7.61 -8.09 6.88
N GLY A 55 -7.62 -7.79 8.17
CA GLY A 55 -8.77 -7.16 8.81
C GLY A 55 -8.35 -6.22 9.92
N GLU A 56 -8.78 -4.97 9.80
CA GLU A 56 -8.62 -3.94 10.81
C GLU A 56 -9.71 -4.06 11.89
N ASN A 57 -9.42 -3.54 13.08
CA ASN A 57 -10.40 -3.38 14.16
C ASN A 57 -11.49 -2.34 13.79
N ASP A 58 -12.53 -2.24 14.62
CA ASP A 58 -13.61 -1.24 14.54
C ASP A 58 -14.33 -1.17 13.19
N ASP A 59 -14.52 -2.34 12.55
CA ASP A 59 -15.16 -2.47 11.23
C ASP A 59 -14.54 -1.60 10.11
N ARG A 60 -13.27 -1.25 10.27
CA ARG A 60 -12.46 -0.58 9.26
C ARG A 60 -12.18 -1.51 8.07
N VAL A 61 -11.08 -1.32 7.39
CA VAL A 61 -10.78 -2.02 6.12
C VAL A 61 -10.61 -3.53 6.33
N LYS A 62 -11.17 -4.31 5.42
CA LYS A 62 -10.96 -5.76 5.27
C LYS A 62 -10.53 -6.04 3.84
N ASP A 63 -9.50 -6.85 3.66
CA ASP A 63 -9.01 -7.32 2.36
C ASP A 63 -9.01 -8.85 2.28
N TYR A 64 -9.45 -9.36 1.14
CA TYR A 64 -9.34 -10.75 0.73
C TYR A 64 -8.54 -10.81 -0.56
N SER A 65 -7.33 -11.32 -0.50
CA SER A 65 -6.43 -11.40 -1.64
C SER A 65 -6.14 -12.84 -2.02
N VAL A 66 -6.08 -13.10 -3.32
CA VAL A 66 -5.55 -14.33 -3.90
C VAL A 66 -4.45 -13.96 -4.87
N LYS A 67 -3.24 -14.49 -4.65
CA LYS A 67 -2.10 -14.33 -5.56
C LYS A 67 -1.61 -15.71 -6.00
N SER A 68 -1.49 -15.90 -7.31
CA SER A 68 -0.95 -17.12 -7.91
C SER A 68 0.17 -16.76 -8.88
N ILE A 69 1.31 -17.45 -8.77
CA ILE A 69 2.44 -17.30 -9.68
C ILE A 69 2.71 -18.67 -10.28
N ALA A 70 2.65 -18.76 -11.60
CA ALA A 70 3.04 -19.92 -12.39
C ALA A 70 4.42 -19.66 -13.00
N ARG A 71 5.39 -20.53 -12.74
CA ARG A 71 6.74 -20.44 -13.31
C ARG A 71 7.07 -21.68 -14.11
N ARG A 72 7.68 -21.49 -15.28
CA ARG A 72 8.18 -22.57 -16.12
C ARG A 72 9.66 -22.35 -16.43
N MET A 73 10.46 -23.37 -16.16
CA MET A 73 11.86 -23.42 -16.58
C MET A 73 11.98 -24.13 -17.95
N PHE A 74 12.86 -23.63 -18.79
CA PHE A 74 13.19 -24.25 -20.09
C PHE A 74 14.59 -24.89 -20.04
N VAL A 75 14.87 -25.79 -20.97
CA VAL A 75 16.11 -26.60 -20.99
C VAL A 75 17.42 -25.77 -21.03
N ASP A 76 17.34 -24.52 -21.41
CA ASP A 76 18.48 -23.59 -21.58
C ASP A 76 18.50 -22.52 -20.46
N ASP A 77 17.99 -22.83 -19.27
CA ASP A 77 17.93 -21.99 -18.08
C ASP A 77 17.09 -20.71 -18.26
N ARG A 78 16.36 -20.57 -19.35
CA ARG A 78 15.33 -19.53 -19.49
C ARG A 78 14.15 -19.83 -18.58
N SER A 79 13.46 -18.80 -18.12
CA SER A 79 12.20 -19.02 -17.41
C SER A 79 11.14 -17.99 -17.77
N LEU A 80 9.88 -18.44 -17.75
CA LEU A 80 8.70 -17.59 -17.85
C LEU A 80 7.96 -17.64 -16.52
N SER A 81 7.64 -16.49 -15.96
CA SER A 81 6.79 -16.35 -14.77
C SER A 81 5.55 -15.55 -15.12
N LEU A 82 4.38 -16.09 -14.81
CA LEU A 82 3.09 -15.45 -14.98
C LEU A 82 2.45 -15.28 -13.60
N GLY A 83 1.99 -14.08 -13.27
CA GLY A 83 1.34 -13.78 -12.01
C GLY A 83 -0.09 -13.30 -12.22
N LEU A 84 -1.00 -13.77 -11.36
CA LEU A 84 -2.37 -13.27 -11.21
C LEU A 84 -2.56 -12.88 -9.76
N THR A 85 -3.08 -11.66 -9.53
CA THR A 85 -3.52 -11.20 -8.21
C THR A 85 -4.95 -10.71 -8.31
N VAL A 86 -5.77 -11.09 -7.35
CA VAL A 86 -7.14 -10.59 -7.19
C VAL A 86 -7.30 -10.16 -5.74
N ASP A 87 -7.62 -8.89 -5.53
CA ASP A 87 -7.86 -8.30 -4.21
C ASP A 87 -9.28 -7.76 -4.14
N VAL A 88 -9.93 -7.94 -3.00
CA VAL A 88 -11.25 -7.38 -2.72
C VAL A 88 -11.19 -6.66 -1.37
N LEU A 89 -11.18 -5.33 -1.44
CA LEU A 89 -11.15 -4.45 -0.29
C LEU A 89 -12.55 -3.95 0.01
N THR A 90 -12.90 -3.92 1.28
CA THR A 90 -14.20 -3.39 1.76
C THR A 90 -13.99 -2.75 3.12
N GLY A 91 -14.87 -1.83 3.51
CA GLY A 91 -14.88 -1.28 4.87
C GLY A 91 -15.02 0.22 4.94
N ALA A 92 -14.40 0.83 5.93
CA ALA A 92 -14.42 2.26 6.19
C ALA A 92 -13.00 2.79 6.41
N THR A 93 -12.69 3.94 5.84
CA THR A 93 -11.37 4.59 5.97
C THR A 93 -11.52 6.01 6.51
N PRO A 94 -10.59 6.50 7.37
CA PRO A 94 -10.58 7.88 7.81
C PRO A 94 -10.58 8.84 6.61
N ASN A 95 -11.51 9.77 6.60
CA ASN A 95 -11.61 10.75 5.52
C ASN A 95 -10.68 11.96 5.67
N GLY A 96 -10.00 12.09 6.83
CA GLY A 96 -9.08 13.18 7.17
C GLY A 96 -9.70 14.28 8.02
N ALA A 97 -11.02 14.36 8.17
CA ALA A 97 -11.65 15.32 9.06
C ALA A 97 -11.41 14.93 10.54
N ILE A 98 -11.28 15.94 11.41
CA ILE A 98 -11.08 15.75 12.85
C ILE A 98 -12.37 15.36 13.57
N ARG A 99 -12.24 14.69 14.73
CA ARG A 99 -13.36 14.42 15.64
C ARG A 99 -13.99 15.71 16.15
N GLN A 100 -15.32 15.72 16.29
CA GLN A 100 -16.08 16.84 16.86
C GLN A 100 -17.05 16.36 17.93
N ASP A 101 -17.36 17.20 18.92
CA ASP A 101 -18.34 16.91 19.97
C ASP A 101 -19.81 17.04 19.49
N VAL A 102 -20.00 17.24 18.21
CA VAL A 102 -21.29 17.29 17.50
C VAL A 102 -21.26 16.39 16.28
N PRO A 103 -22.42 15.89 15.80
CA PRO A 103 -22.48 15.09 14.58
C PRO A 103 -21.99 15.86 13.38
N GLN A 104 -21.24 15.21 12.50
CA GLN A 104 -20.70 15.77 11.25
C GLN A 104 -21.32 15.04 10.05
N THR A 105 -21.77 15.80 9.07
CA THR A 105 -22.29 15.25 7.81
C THR A 105 -21.35 15.57 6.66
N PHE A 106 -21.11 14.59 5.81
CA PHE A 106 -20.22 14.66 4.65
C PHE A 106 -20.97 14.27 3.39
N THR A 107 -20.69 14.91 2.28
CA THR A 107 -21.10 14.42 0.96
C THR A 107 -20.23 13.21 0.60
N ARG A 108 -20.83 12.17 0.04
CA ARG A 108 -20.06 10.98 -0.39
C ARG A 108 -19.11 11.32 -1.53
N PRO A 109 -17.97 10.62 -1.64
CA PRO A 109 -17.00 10.85 -2.72
C PRO A 109 -17.61 10.80 -4.13
N SER A 110 -18.60 9.93 -4.35
CA SER A 110 -19.34 9.84 -5.60
C SER A 110 -20.18 11.09 -5.95
N GLY A 111 -20.30 12.06 -5.03
CA GLY A 111 -21.24 13.18 -5.17
C GLY A 111 -22.72 12.78 -5.03
N SER A 112 -23.05 11.50 -4.91
CA SER A 112 -24.42 11.00 -4.86
C SER A 112 -24.82 10.50 -3.46
N GLY A 113 -25.29 11.40 -2.62
CA GLY A 113 -25.69 11.10 -1.25
C GLY A 113 -24.73 11.64 -0.19
N PHE A 114 -25.04 11.37 1.06
CA PHE A 114 -24.29 11.84 2.21
C PHE A 114 -24.25 10.77 3.30
N TYR A 115 -23.38 10.94 4.27
CA TYR A 115 -23.32 10.15 5.50
C TYR A 115 -23.09 11.06 6.69
N THR A 116 -23.50 10.59 7.88
CA THR A 116 -23.35 11.36 9.13
C THR A 116 -22.58 10.53 10.14
N VAL A 117 -21.56 11.14 10.72
CA VAL A 117 -20.73 10.56 11.78
C VAL A 117 -21.23 11.10 13.12
N PRO A 118 -21.48 10.25 14.13
CA PRO A 118 -21.88 10.68 15.47
C PRO A 118 -20.86 11.59 16.15
N ALA A 119 -21.29 12.32 17.15
CA ALA A 119 -20.41 13.13 17.99
C ALA A 119 -19.36 12.28 18.68
N GLY A 120 -18.10 12.70 18.65
CA GLY A 120 -16.97 12.01 19.28
C GLY A 120 -16.34 10.91 18.42
N ASP A 121 -16.98 10.45 17.36
CA ASP A 121 -16.45 9.40 16.50
C ASP A 121 -15.46 9.96 15.48
N LEU A 122 -14.48 9.13 15.08
CA LEU A 122 -13.58 9.42 13.96
C LEU A 122 -14.36 9.40 12.65
N PRO A 123 -14.26 10.44 11.82
CA PRO A 123 -14.93 10.45 10.53
C PRO A 123 -14.37 9.39 9.57
N LEU A 124 -15.17 8.34 9.33
CA LEU A 124 -14.87 7.26 8.40
C LEU A 124 -15.81 7.32 7.20
N ASP A 125 -15.28 7.20 6.00
CA ASP A 125 -16.09 6.91 4.81
C ASP A 125 -16.41 5.41 4.76
N ASP A 126 -17.68 5.06 4.95
CA ASP A 126 -18.21 3.70 5.01
C ASP A 126 -18.50 3.10 3.62
N THR A 127 -18.22 3.82 2.56
CA THR A 127 -18.50 3.38 1.17
C THR A 127 -17.30 2.75 0.49
N PHE A 128 -16.19 2.59 1.21
CA PHE A 128 -14.97 2.01 0.70
C PHE A 128 -15.18 0.56 0.23
N LYS A 129 -15.11 0.36 -1.07
CA LYS A 129 -15.14 -0.96 -1.70
C LYS A 129 -14.38 -0.92 -3.01
N ASP A 130 -13.38 -1.76 -3.13
CA ASP A 130 -12.62 -1.89 -4.36
C ASP A 130 -12.36 -3.36 -4.71
N THR A 131 -12.15 -3.62 -6.00
CA THR A 131 -11.75 -4.94 -6.51
C THR A 131 -10.69 -4.74 -7.57
N ARG A 132 -9.49 -5.22 -7.28
CA ARG A 132 -8.35 -5.18 -8.19
C ARG A 132 -8.11 -6.54 -8.83
N VAL A 133 -7.83 -6.53 -10.13
CA VAL A 133 -7.27 -7.68 -10.85
C VAL A 133 -5.95 -7.24 -11.49
N ALA A 134 -4.87 -7.93 -11.16
CA ALA A 134 -3.53 -7.63 -11.68
C ALA A 134 -2.93 -8.87 -12.36
N LEU A 135 -2.30 -8.64 -13.50
CA LEU A 135 -1.55 -9.65 -14.27
C LEU A 135 -0.11 -9.18 -14.44
N THR A 136 0.83 -10.10 -14.27
CA THR A 136 2.25 -9.87 -14.52
C THR A 136 2.82 -10.97 -15.40
N ALA A 137 3.78 -10.62 -16.26
CA ALA A 137 4.54 -11.59 -17.06
C ALA A 137 6.00 -11.18 -17.07
N ASN A 138 6.90 -12.09 -16.69
CA ASN A 138 8.34 -11.87 -16.68
C ASN A 138 9.05 -12.99 -17.42
N TRP A 139 9.97 -12.60 -18.30
CA TRP A 139 10.85 -13.50 -19.04
C TRP A 139 12.28 -13.32 -18.58
N GLN A 140 12.89 -14.41 -18.13
CA GLN A 140 14.27 -14.46 -17.68
C GLN A 140 15.14 -15.16 -18.72
N GLN A 141 16.24 -14.52 -19.11
CA GLN A 141 17.15 -14.97 -20.16
C GLN A 141 18.59 -14.97 -19.66
N PRO A 142 19.30 -16.11 -19.58
CA PRO A 142 20.74 -16.13 -19.38
C PRO A 142 21.48 -15.46 -20.54
N LEU A 143 22.49 -14.65 -20.24
CA LEU A 143 23.43 -14.05 -21.18
C LEU A 143 24.85 -14.57 -20.89
N GLY A 144 25.21 -15.68 -21.54
CA GLY A 144 26.44 -16.42 -21.22
C GLY A 144 26.35 -17.11 -19.86
N GLU A 145 27.49 -17.38 -19.24
CA GLU A 145 27.59 -18.20 -18.02
C GLU A 145 27.39 -17.41 -16.71
N THR A 146 27.49 -16.08 -16.76
CA THR A 146 27.56 -15.26 -15.55
C THR A 146 26.55 -14.12 -15.50
N SER A 147 25.77 -13.92 -16.54
CA SER A 147 24.82 -12.81 -16.59
C SER A 147 23.41 -13.31 -16.83
N LEU A 148 22.44 -12.61 -16.26
CA LEU A 148 21.02 -12.90 -16.34
C LEU A 148 20.27 -11.62 -16.63
N VAL A 149 19.37 -11.63 -17.60
CA VAL A 149 18.45 -10.54 -17.90
C VAL A 149 17.03 -11.00 -17.61
N ASP A 150 16.27 -10.15 -16.95
CA ASP A 150 14.84 -10.31 -16.72
C ASP A 150 14.13 -9.12 -17.36
N VAL A 151 13.06 -9.37 -18.13
CA VAL A 151 12.19 -8.35 -18.72
C VAL A 151 10.74 -8.72 -18.47
N GLY A 152 9.92 -7.75 -18.16
CA GLY A 152 8.53 -8.03 -17.83
C GLY A 152 7.58 -6.86 -18.05
N GLY A 153 6.31 -7.15 -17.83
CA GLY A 153 5.25 -6.17 -17.84
C GLY A 153 4.15 -6.53 -16.86
N SER A 154 3.40 -5.52 -16.49
CA SER A 154 2.27 -5.61 -15.59
C SER A 154 1.08 -4.83 -16.11
N VAL A 155 -0.11 -5.31 -15.82
CA VAL A 155 -1.36 -4.59 -15.98
C VAL A 155 -2.22 -4.85 -14.75
N SER A 156 -2.82 -3.80 -14.20
CA SER A 156 -3.81 -3.94 -13.13
C SER A 156 -4.98 -3.00 -13.39
N LYS A 157 -6.17 -3.47 -13.08
CA LYS A 157 -7.40 -2.69 -13.20
C LYS A 157 -8.19 -2.76 -11.90
N GLU A 158 -8.56 -1.58 -11.43
CA GLU A 158 -9.54 -1.31 -10.38
C GLU A 158 -10.75 -0.63 -10.99
N TYR A 159 -11.70 -0.22 -10.18
CA TYR A 159 -12.90 0.46 -10.69
C TYR A 159 -12.54 1.81 -11.33
N ASP A 160 -11.71 2.59 -10.66
CA ASP A 160 -11.32 3.97 -10.98
C ASP A 160 -9.81 4.12 -11.25
N TYR A 161 -9.09 3.01 -11.46
CA TYR A 161 -7.64 3.01 -11.65
C TYR A 161 -7.19 1.95 -12.65
N LEU A 162 -6.37 2.35 -13.63
CA LEU A 162 -5.70 1.47 -14.57
C LEU A 162 -4.19 1.67 -14.48
N HIS A 163 -3.45 0.59 -14.26
CA HIS A 163 -1.99 0.59 -14.25
C HIS A 163 -1.44 -0.22 -15.42
N LEU A 164 -0.47 0.34 -16.12
CA LEU A 164 0.33 -0.32 -17.16
C LEU A 164 1.80 -0.15 -16.84
N GLY A 165 2.55 -1.24 -16.66
CA GLY A 165 3.96 -1.19 -16.28
C GLY A 165 4.86 -2.07 -17.16
N VAL A 166 6.11 -1.67 -17.30
CA VAL A 166 7.19 -2.44 -17.92
C VAL A 166 8.40 -2.42 -16.98
N ASN A 167 9.20 -3.49 -17.00
CA ASN A 167 10.43 -3.57 -16.21
C ASN A 167 11.53 -4.32 -16.94
N ALA A 168 12.78 -4.00 -16.59
CA ALA A 168 13.92 -4.82 -16.99
C ALA A 168 14.99 -4.79 -15.87
N LYS A 169 15.68 -5.91 -15.72
CA LYS A 169 16.77 -6.10 -14.75
C LYS A 169 17.90 -6.89 -15.39
N ILE A 170 19.12 -6.53 -15.07
CA ILE A 170 20.31 -7.31 -15.37
C ILE A 170 21.03 -7.65 -14.05
N ALA A 171 21.50 -8.89 -13.96
CA ALA A 171 22.36 -9.34 -12.87
C ALA A 171 23.59 -10.00 -13.45
N ARG A 172 24.77 -9.80 -12.81
CA ARG A 172 26.01 -10.42 -13.22
C ARG A 172 26.77 -10.95 -12.03
N ASP A 173 27.24 -12.18 -12.17
CA ASP A 173 28.05 -12.88 -11.19
C ASP A 173 29.53 -12.63 -11.40
N PHE A 174 30.24 -12.45 -10.30
CA PHE A 174 31.68 -12.27 -10.20
C PHE A 174 32.24 -13.22 -9.13
N ASN A 175 33.58 -13.33 -9.05
CA ASN A 175 34.27 -14.08 -7.99
C ASN A 175 33.71 -15.51 -7.82
N GLN A 176 33.61 -16.27 -8.91
CA GLN A 176 33.05 -17.62 -8.90
C GLN A 176 31.62 -17.68 -8.34
N ARG A 177 30.79 -16.69 -8.69
CA ARG A 177 29.40 -16.50 -8.25
C ARG A 177 29.23 -16.16 -6.75
N ASN A 178 30.31 -15.76 -6.06
CA ASN A 178 30.21 -15.30 -4.70
C ASN A 178 29.73 -13.84 -4.59
N THR A 179 29.82 -13.06 -5.69
CA THR A 179 29.36 -11.68 -5.74
C THR A 179 28.43 -11.53 -6.93
N THR A 180 27.20 -11.08 -6.71
CA THR A 180 26.26 -10.72 -7.79
C THR A 180 25.99 -9.23 -7.72
N VAL A 181 26.19 -8.53 -8.83
CA VAL A 181 25.80 -7.12 -9.00
C VAL A 181 24.57 -7.08 -9.90
N SER A 182 23.59 -6.27 -9.54
CA SER A 182 22.36 -6.11 -10.33
C SER A 182 22.00 -4.65 -10.51
N ALA A 183 21.35 -4.35 -11.63
CA ALA A 183 20.71 -3.09 -11.93
C ALA A 183 19.37 -3.35 -12.62
N GLY A 184 18.39 -2.52 -12.33
CA GLY A 184 17.06 -2.65 -12.93
C GLY A 184 16.33 -1.33 -12.98
N PHE A 185 15.32 -1.27 -13.84
CA PHE A 185 14.36 -0.18 -13.91
C PHE A 185 12.95 -0.72 -14.07
N ALA A 186 11.97 0.07 -13.64
CA ALA A 186 10.58 -0.08 -14.01
C ALA A 186 10.01 1.29 -14.39
N TYR A 187 9.01 1.28 -15.26
CA TYR A 187 8.24 2.44 -15.63
C TYR A 187 6.77 2.07 -15.71
N SER A 188 5.92 2.87 -15.12
CA SER A 188 4.47 2.71 -15.22
C SER A 188 3.77 3.99 -15.61
N MET A 189 2.65 3.80 -16.30
CA MET A 189 1.65 4.82 -16.62
C MET A 189 0.36 4.41 -15.92
N ASP A 190 -0.17 5.29 -15.12
CA ASP A 190 -1.35 5.08 -14.32
C ASP A 190 -2.42 6.09 -14.72
N ASP A 191 -3.60 5.60 -15.05
CA ASP A 191 -4.79 6.40 -15.39
C ASP A 191 -5.78 6.32 -14.22
N LEU A 192 -6.21 7.46 -13.72
CA LEU A 192 -7.08 7.60 -12.55
C LEU A 192 -8.40 8.28 -12.98
N ASP A 193 -9.52 7.59 -12.81
CA ASP A 193 -10.89 8.09 -13.05
C ASP A 193 -11.67 8.15 -11.71
N PRO A 194 -11.36 9.12 -10.82
CA PRO A 194 -11.95 9.17 -9.48
C PRO A 194 -13.46 9.29 -9.53
N VAL A 195 -14.14 8.53 -8.67
CA VAL A 195 -15.60 8.50 -8.61
C VAL A 195 -16.16 9.90 -8.31
N GLY A 196 -16.91 10.44 -9.25
CA GLY A 196 -17.42 11.82 -9.21
C GLY A 196 -16.44 12.87 -9.73
N GLY A 197 -15.29 12.46 -10.27
CA GLY A 197 -14.21 13.32 -10.78
C GLY A 197 -13.20 13.73 -9.69
N ALA A 198 -12.00 14.13 -10.12
CA ALA A 198 -10.95 14.62 -9.23
C ALA A 198 -11.34 16.01 -8.66
N PRO A 199 -11.37 16.19 -7.34
CA PRO A 199 -11.68 17.49 -6.76
C PRO A 199 -10.54 18.49 -7.01
N THR A 200 -10.91 19.76 -7.20
CA THR A 200 -9.93 20.85 -7.22
C THR A 200 -9.33 21.01 -5.83
N PRO A 201 -8.01 20.97 -5.67
CA PRO A 201 -7.34 21.06 -4.38
C PRO A 201 -7.75 22.30 -3.58
N LEU A 202 -7.83 22.15 -2.25
CA LEU A 202 -8.19 23.20 -1.27
C LEU A 202 -9.50 23.93 -1.57
N THR A 203 -10.42 23.31 -2.30
CA THR A 203 -11.79 23.82 -2.48
C THR A 203 -12.76 23.14 -1.53
N PRO A 204 -13.88 23.80 -1.18
CA PRO A 204 -14.86 23.24 -0.26
C PRO A 204 -15.53 21.96 -0.79
N MET A 205 -15.83 21.04 0.13
CA MET A 205 -16.74 19.93 -0.15
C MET A 205 -18.11 20.49 -0.53
N LEU A 206 -18.63 20.04 -1.66
CA LEU A 206 -19.89 20.52 -2.25
C LEU A 206 -21.12 19.74 -1.75
N ASP A 207 -22.29 20.27 -2.06
CA ASP A 207 -23.58 19.61 -1.83
C ASP A 207 -23.75 18.37 -2.71
N VAL A 208 -24.67 17.51 -2.30
CA VAL A 208 -25.04 16.33 -3.08
C VAL A 208 -25.50 16.76 -4.48
N GLY A 209 -24.90 16.17 -5.50
CA GLY A 209 -25.18 16.43 -6.92
C GLY A 209 -24.44 17.64 -7.52
N ASP A 210 -23.74 18.44 -6.74
CA ASP A 210 -22.88 19.51 -7.25
C ASP A 210 -21.47 18.99 -7.54
N THR A 211 -20.99 19.16 -8.76
CA THR A 211 -19.65 18.74 -9.22
C THR A 211 -18.85 19.92 -9.79
N SER A 212 -19.25 21.16 -9.48
CA SER A 212 -18.69 22.37 -10.11
C SER A 212 -17.20 22.62 -9.82
N ASN A 213 -16.63 21.99 -8.77
CA ASN A 213 -15.21 22.05 -8.42
C ASN A 213 -14.47 20.73 -8.73
N ARG A 214 -14.96 19.92 -9.66
CA ARG A 214 -14.33 18.65 -10.04
C ARG A 214 -13.89 18.67 -11.48
N THR A 215 -12.78 17.98 -11.74
CA THR A 215 -12.23 17.73 -13.09
C THR A 215 -12.43 16.26 -13.46
N GLY A 216 -12.10 15.90 -14.72
CA GLY A 216 -12.16 14.51 -15.18
C GLY A 216 -10.96 13.67 -14.76
N ASP A 217 -10.62 12.74 -15.64
CA ASP A 217 -9.53 11.79 -15.48
C ASP A 217 -8.20 12.47 -15.21
N GLN A 218 -7.32 11.78 -14.51
CA GLN A 218 -5.99 12.22 -14.12
C GLN A 218 -4.97 11.15 -14.49
N ASP A 219 -3.74 11.57 -14.77
CA ASP A 219 -2.63 10.68 -15.12
C ASP A 219 -1.53 10.75 -14.06
N LYS A 220 -0.77 9.67 -13.94
CA LYS A 220 0.45 9.62 -13.14
C LYS A 220 1.45 8.67 -13.75
N ASP A 221 2.68 9.11 -13.86
CA ASP A 221 3.83 8.32 -14.28
C ASP A 221 4.74 7.96 -13.10
N VAL A 222 5.33 6.78 -13.10
CA VAL A 222 6.31 6.38 -12.10
C VAL A 222 7.52 5.74 -12.77
N LEU A 223 8.71 6.24 -12.43
CA LEU A 223 10.00 5.66 -12.80
C LEU A 223 10.72 5.13 -11.55
N ASP A 224 11.05 3.86 -11.56
CA ASP A 224 11.85 3.22 -10.51
C ASP A 224 13.20 2.74 -11.05
N LEU A 225 14.27 3.03 -10.32
CA LEU A 225 15.63 2.54 -10.60
C LEU A 225 16.14 1.78 -9.38
N VAL A 226 16.87 0.69 -9.59
CA VAL A 226 17.50 -0.06 -8.52
C VAL A 226 18.88 -0.54 -8.91
N VAL A 227 19.82 -0.44 -7.98
CA VAL A 227 21.14 -1.10 -8.07
C VAL A 227 21.37 -1.90 -6.81
N GLY A 228 21.98 -3.07 -6.94
CA GLY A 228 22.19 -3.95 -5.82
C GLY A 228 23.44 -4.81 -5.91
N VAL A 229 23.92 -5.22 -4.75
CA VAL A 229 24.98 -6.19 -4.60
C VAL A 229 24.58 -7.26 -3.61
N THR A 230 24.81 -8.52 -3.97
CA THR A 230 24.68 -9.68 -3.10
C THR A 230 26.04 -10.33 -2.98
N GLN A 231 26.49 -10.60 -1.74
CA GLN A 231 27.77 -11.17 -1.45
C GLN A 231 27.64 -12.40 -0.56
N VAL A 232 28.15 -13.54 -1.01
CA VAL A 232 28.38 -14.71 -0.17
C VAL A 232 29.64 -14.44 0.66
N ILE A 233 29.50 -14.16 1.94
CA ILE A 233 30.62 -13.89 2.87
C ILE A 233 31.26 -15.18 3.33
N SER A 234 30.43 -16.20 3.59
CA SER A 234 30.87 -17.52 4.02
C SER A 234 29.83 -18.59 3.60
N ARG A 235 30.11 -19.86 3.91
CA ARG A 235 29.14 -20.94 3.69
C ARG A 235 27.80 -20.75 4.43
N ASN A 236 27.81 -19.91 5.44
CA ASN A 236 26.70 -19.72 6.36
C ASN A 236 26.11 -18.30 6.30
N LEU A 237 26.74 -17.34 5.60
CA LEU A 237 26.32 -15.95 5.60
C LEU A 237 26.28 -15.39 4.19
N VAL A 238 25.11 -14.90 3.80
CA VAL A 238 24.89 -14.10 2.59
C VAL A 238 24.40 -12.73 3.03
N VAL A 239 24.95 -11.68 2.46
CA VAL A 239 24.52 -10.30 2.67
C VAL A 239 24.11 -9.67 1.36
N GLN A 240 23.16 -8.74 1.42
CA GLN A 240 22.68 -7.98 0.27
C GLN A 240 22.56 -6.51 0.66
N ALA A 241 22.86 -5.63 -0.29
CA ALA A 241 22.58 -4.20 -0.19
C ALA A 241 22.01 -3.72 -1.51
N ASN A 242 20.91 -2.94 -1.44
CA ASN A 242 20.27 -2.33 -2.60
C ASN A 242 20.04 -0.86 -2.33
N TYR A 243 20.26 -0.04 -3.35
CA TYR A 243 19.81 1.34 -3.39
C TYR A 243 18.73 1.45 -4.47
N SER A 244 17.64 2.12 -4.15
CA SER A 244 16.57 2.42 -5.10
C SER A 244 16.24 3.90 -5.11
N TYR A 245 15.90 4.39 -6.30
CA TYR A 245 15.36 5.71 -6.57
C TYR A 245 14.00 5.53 -7.24
N SER A 246 12.99 6.28 -6.79
CA SER A 246 11.65 6.29 -7.37
C SER A 246 11.23 7.73 -7.61
N TYR A 247 10.76 8.04 -8.81
CA TYR A 247 10.21 9.34 -9.18
C TYR A 247 8.78 9.15 -9.69
N SER A 248 7.85 9.85 -9.07
CA SER A 248 6.45 9.89 -9.48
C SER A 248 6.12 11.31 -9.93
N ASP A 249 5.36 11.45 -11.01
CA ASP A 249 4.93 12.72 -11.59
C ASP A 249 3.46 12.63 -12.03
N GLY A 250 2.67 13.67 -11.77
CA GLY A 250 1.27 13.75 -12.10
C GLY A 250 0.34 13.80 -10.87
N TYR A 251 -0.83 13.19 -10.93
CA TYR A 251 -1.83 13.31 -9.87
C TYR A 251 -1.49 12.42 -8.66
N LEU A 252 -0.98 13.01 -7.58
CA LEU A 252 -0.60 12.34 -6.33
C LEU A 252 -1.56 12.63 -5.16
N THR A 253 -2.52 13.54 -5.34
CA THR A 253 -3.57 13.88 -4.38
C THR A 253 -4.58 12.73 -4.22
N ASP A 254 -5.02 12.44 -2.99
CA ASP A 254 -6.10 11.47 -2.74
C ASP A 254 -7.46 12.19 -2.88
N PRO A 255 -8.27 11.86 -3.91
CA PRO A 255 -9.53 12.57 -4.21
C PRO A 255 -10.62 12.40 -3.14
N TYR A 256 -10.37 11.55 -2.16
CA TYR A 256 -11.33 11.15 -1.12
C TYR A 256 -10.97 11.69 0.26
N LYS A 257 -9.86 12.42 0.37
CA LYS A 257 -9.39 13.02 1.63
C LYS A 257 -9.77 14.48 1.72
N VAL A 258 -10.12 14.88 2.93
CA VAL A 258 -10.48 16.25 3.27
C VAL A 258 -9.77 16.71 4.54
N LEU A 259 -9.65 18.02 4.71
CA LEU A 259 -9.22 18.67 5.94
C LEU A 259 -10.39 19.47 6.54
N SER A 260 -10.53 19.45 7.85
CA SER A 260 -11.43 20.34 8.58
C SER A 260 -10.89 21.76 8.57
N LEU A 261 -11.72 22.74 8.19
CA LEU A 261 -11.41 24.16 8.40
C LEU A 261 -11.92 24.55 9.79
N VAL A 262 -11.05 24.99 10.69
CA VAL A 262 -11.34 25.20 12.09
C VAL A 262 -11.20 26.67 12.49
N ASP A 263 -11.93 27.08 13.53
CA ASP A 263 -11.74 28.37 14.21
C ASP A 263 -10.37 28.36 14.89
N GLY A 264 -9.52 29.34 14.54
CA GLY A 264 -8.13 29.44 15.03
C GLY A 264 -7.98 29.71 16.53
N THR A 265 -9.07 29.83 17.28
CA THR A 265 -9.09 30.00 18.74
C THR A 265 -9.63 28.76 19.44
N THR A 266 -10.77 28.25 18.98
CA THR A 266 -11.44 27.09 19.64
C THR A 266 -10.97 25.76 19.09
N GLY A 267 -10.49 25.68 17.86
CA GLY A 267 -10.11 24.45 17.20
C GLY A 267 -11.30 23.59 16.75
N ASP A 268 -12.52 24.11 16.86
CA ASP A 268 -13.72 23.42 16.39
C ASP A 268 -13.90 23.66 14.89
N THR A 269 -14.34 22.64 14.16
CA THR A 269 -14.60 22.78 12.72
C THR A 269 -15.73 23.78 12.49
N LEU A 270 -15.50 24.74 11.61
CA LEU A 270 -16.46 25.78 11.29
C LEU A 270 -17.74 25.18 10.72
N LEU A 271 -18.88 25.71 11.18
CA LEU A 271 -20.15 25.37 10.57
C LEU A 271 -20.21 25.86 9.13
N ARG A 272 -20.88 25.14 8.29
CA ARG A 272 -21.18 25.54 6.93
C ARG A 272 -21.91 26.86 6.89
N SER A 273 -21.60 27.73 5.94
CA SER A 273 -22.35 28.94 5.65
C SER A 273 -23.59 28.62 4.83
N GLY A 274 -24.77 29.03 5.31
CA GLY A 274 -26.04 28.84 4.63
C GLY A 274 -26.78 27.54 4.99
N ALA A 275 -27.99 27.38 4.44
CA ALA A 275 -28.82 26.20 4.69
C ALA A 275 -28.32 24.98 3.90
N ILE A 276 -28.43 23.80 4.53
CA ILE A 276 -28.17 22.54 3.84
C ILE A 276 -29.37 22.28 2.92
N PRO A 277 -29.16 21.98 1.60
CA PRO A 277 -30.24 21.62 0.68
C PRO A 277 -31.00 20.38 1.14
N ALA A 278 -32.23 20.21 0.64
CA ALA A 278 -33.05 19.04 0.96
C ALA A 278 -32.40 17.71 0.48
N GLU A 279 -31.62 17.77 -0.57
CA GLU A 279 -30.86 16.66 -1.14
C GLU A 279 -29.66 16.24 -0.25
N GLY A 280 -29.24 17.12 0.65
CA GLY A 280 -28.11 16.90 1.57
C GLY A 280 -26.85 17.67 1.18
N GLY A 281 -25.90 17.72 2.11
CA GLY A 281 -24.61 18.37 1.94
C GLY A 281 -23.81 18.35 3.24
N PRO A 282 -22.57 18.88 3.23
CA PRO A 282 -21.71 18.89 4.41
C PRO A 282 -22.28 19.83 5.49
N SER A 283 -22.22 19.40 6.75
CA SER A 283 -22.68 20.23 7.89
C SER A 283 -21.67 21.26 8.35
N HIS A 284 -20.39 21.03 8.05
CA HIS A 284 -19.25 21.88 8.42
C HIS A 284 -18.42 22.23 7.19
N GLN A 285 -17.39 23.02 7.38
CA GLN A 285 -16.47 23.42 6.31
C GLN A 285 -15.33 22.40 6.22
N PHE A 286 -15.32 21.64 5.14
CA PHE A 286 -14.27 20.70 4.78
C PHE A 286 -13.68 21.10 3.43
N LEU A 287 -12.36 21.06 3.32
CA LEU A 287 -11.64 21.32 2.07
C LEU A 287 -11.01 20.02 1.58
N PHE A 288 -11.02 19.79 0.26
CA PHE A 288 -10.27 18.69 -0.32
C PHE A 288 -8.77 18.90 -0.13
N GLU A 289 -8.01 17.81 0.06
CA GLU A 289 -6.56 17.91 0.23
C GLU A 289 -5.83 18.39 -1.02
N SER A 290 -4.58 18.79 -0.84
CA SER A 290 -3.64 19.15 -1.91
C SER A 290 -2.29 18.54 -1.59
N ARG A 291 -1.71 17.79 -2.52
CA ARG A 291 -0.33 17.28 -2.44
C ARG A 291 0.49 17.81 -3.61
N PRO A 292 1.83 17.88 -3.49
CA PRO A 292 2.69 18.12 -4.65
C PRO A 292 2.41 17.07 -5.76
N ASP A 293 2.55 17.49 -7.01
CA ASP A 293 2.33 16.68 -8.20
C ASP A 293 3.55 15.84 -8.59
N ASP A 294 4.66 15.99 -7.88
CA ASP A 294 5.84 15.14 -8.01
C ASP A 294 6.32 14.60 -6.65
N ARG A 295 7.06 13.48 -6.70
CA ARG A 295 7.69 12.89 -5.52
C ARG A 295 8.92 12.08 -5.90
N SER A 296 10.06 12.42 -5.31
CA SER A 296 11.33 11.69 -5.43
C SER A 296 11.68 10.95 -4.15
N LYS A 297 11.84 9.63 -4.23
CA LYS A 297 12.17 8.78 -3.09
C LYS A 297 13.52 8.10 -3.26
N HIS A 298 14.30 8.05 -2.20
CA HIS A 298 15.56 7.32 -2.10
C HIS A 298 15.45 6.24 -1.03
N SER A 299 15.87 5.02 -1.30
CA SER A 299 15.84 3.97 -0.30
C SER A 299 17.13 3.14 -0.32
N LEU A 300 17.66 2.89 0.87
CA LEU A 300 18.75 1.96 1.11
C LEU A 300 18.22 0.74 1.87
N TYR A 301 18.34 -0.42 1.27
CA TYR A 301 17.96 -1.70 1.89
C TYR A 301 19.16 -2.59 2.07
N THR A 302 19.29 -3.20 3.25
CA THR A 302 20.31 -4.20 3.56
C THR A 302 19.66 -5.44 4.17
N GLN A 303 20.21 -6.62 3.85
CA GLN A 303 19.74 -7.89 4.39
C GLN A 303 20.93 -8.81 4.68
N ALA A 304 20.85 -9.56 5.77
CA ALA A 304 21.78 -10.63 6.10
C ALA A 304 21.00 -11.92 6.40
N LYS A 305 21.33 -13.01 5.69
CA LYS A 305 20.81 -14.35 5.96
C LYS A 305 21.92 -15.22 6.52
N TYR A 306 21.74 -15.68 7.75
CA TYR A 306 22.69 -16.53 8.45
C TYR A 306 22.12 -17.92 8.69
N TYR A 307 22.79 -18.93 8.15
CA TYR A 307 22.46 -20.33 8.37
C TYR A 307 23.21 -20.90 9.58
N MET A 308 22.50 -21.56 10.49
CA MET A 308 23.03 -22.11 11.73
C MET A 308 22.31 -23.44 12.07
N ASP A 309 22.99 -24.57 11.85
CA ASP A 309 22.50 -25.91 12.22
C ASP A 309 21.04 -26.20 11.76
N GLY A 310 20.75 -25.98 10.50
CA GLY A 310 19.42 -26.17 9.92
C GLY A 310 18.47 -24.98 10.08
N LYS A 311 18.83 -23.98 10.90
CA LYS A 311 18.03 -22.79 11.16
C LYS A 311 18.51 -21.64 10.27
N VAL A 312 17.62 -20.72 9.94
CA VAL A 312 17.95 -19.53 9.17
C VAL A 312 17.51 -18.29 9.93
N LEU A 313 18.44 -17.43 10.23
CA LEU A 313 18.19 -16.08 10.73
C LEU A 313 18.25 -15.13 9.53
N ASP A 314 17.17 -14.36 9.33
CA ASP A 314 17.04 -13.34 8.30
C ASP A 314 16.78 -12.00 8.98
N ILE A 315 17.70 -11.05 8.81
CA ILE A 315 17.60 -9.70 9.36
C ILE A 315 17.70 -8.74 8.19
N SER A 316 16.78 -7.79 8.12
CA SER A 316 16.85 -6.71 7.13
C SER A 316 16.58 -5.35 7.77
N TYR A 317 17.18 -4.34 7.17
CA TYR A 317 16.98 -2.94 7.52
C TYR A 317 16.78 -2.13 6.25
N ARG A 318 15.80 -1.20 6.28
CA ARG A 318 15.55 -0.21 5.23
C ARG A 318 15.53 1.18 5.84
N TYR A 319 16.20 2.09 5.18
CA TYR A 319 16.03 3.53 5.33
C TYR A 319 15.43 4.09 4.04
N MET A 320 14.45 4.98 4.13
CA MET A 320 13.88 5.70 3.00
C MET A 320 13.75 7.16 3.39
N THR A 321 14.05 8.04 2.44
CA THR A 321 13.83 9.49 2.53
C THR A 321 13.26 9.99 1.23
N ASP A 322 12.46 11.06 1.25
CA ASP A 322 11.88 11.67 0.07
C ASP A 322 11.83 13.21 0.18
N ASP A 323 11.45 13.85 -0.93
CA ASP A 323 11.30 15.30 -1.04
C ASP A 323 9.99 15.85 -0.42
N TRP A 324 9.15 14.98 0.12
CA TRP A 324 8.03 15.35 0.99
C TRP A 324 8.45 15.43 2.47
N GLU A 325 9.77 15.33 2.75
CA GLU A 325 10.41 15.30 4.08
C GLU A 325 10.04 14.07 4.95
N ILE A 326 9.54 13.02 4.33
CA ILE A 326 9.33 11.76 5.04
C ILE A 326 10.65 10.98 5.11
N ASP A 327 11.12 10.75 6.33
CA ASP A 327 12.19 9.81 6.66
C ASP A 327 11.58 8.56 7.31
N SER A 328 11.93 7.37 6.85
CA SER A 328 11.43 6.15 7.48
C SER A 328 12.50 5.08 7.68
N HIS A 329 12.32 4.31 8.76
CA HIS A 329 13.16 3.19 9.13
C HIS A 329 12.31 1.94 9.26
N THR A 330 12.77 0.84 8.68
CA THR A 330 12.15 -0.49 8.85
C THR A 330 13.21 -1.46 9.31
N LEU A 331 13.00 -2.12 10.43
CA LEU A 331 13.80 -3.26 10.90
C LEU A 331 12.92 -4.51 10.87
N GLU A 332 13.41 -5.58 10.26
CA GLU A 332 12.68 -6.82 10.15
C GLU A 332 13.57 -8.01 10.54
N LEU A 333 13.01 -8.95 11.31
CA LEU A 333 13.67 -10.16 11.76
C LEU A 333 12.75 -11.35 11.55
N ARG A 334 13.25 -12.39 10.87
CA ARG A 334 12.63 -13.70 10.72
C ARG A 334 13.60 -14.78 11.16
N TYR A 335 13.10 -15.78 11.86
CA TYR A 335 13.91 -16.90 12.32
C TYR A 335 13.24 -18.22 11.99
N ARG A 336 13.70 -18.88 10.92
CA ARG A 336 13.19 -20.18 10.52
C ARG A 336 13.84 -21.28 11.38
N TRP A 337 12.98 -22.00 12.11
CA TRP A 337 13.37 -23.09 12.97
C TRP A 337 12.72 -24.40 12.47
N PRO A 338 13.52 -25.36 11.96
CA PRO A 338 13.03 -26.68 11.58
C PRO A 338 12.55 -27.45 12.80
N LEU A 339 11.46 -28.17 12.64
CA LEU A 339 10.90 -29.12 13.61
C LEU A 339 11.15 -30.55 13.14
N ALA A 340 10.65 -31.55 13.88
CA ALA A 340 10.72 -32.94 13.45
C ALA A 340 9.93 -33.18 12.16
N GLY A 341 10.51 -33.97 11.25
CA GLY A 341 9.97 -34.17 9.91
C GLY A 341 10.19 -32.94 9.04
N ASP A 342 9.31 -32.75 8.04
CA ASP A 342 9.39 -31.63 7.09
C ASP A 342 8.59 -30.40 7.56
N HIS A 343 8.55 -30.17 8.86
CA HIS A 343 7.85 -29.06 9.50
C HIS A 343 8.82 -27.97 9.94
N TYR A 344 8.36 -26.71 9.97
CA TYR A 344 9.10 -25.59 10.54
C TYR A 344 8.18 -24.53 11.13
N ILE A 345 8.70 -23.76 12.04
CA ILE A 345 8.12 -22.49 12.49
C ILE A 345 9.04 -21.33 12.12
N GLU A 346 8.45 -20.17 11.91
CA GLU A 346 9.18 -18.96 11.53
C GLU A 346 8.53 -17.76 12.23
N PRO A 347 8.92 -17.44 13.48
CA PRO A 347 8.58 -16.17 14.10
C PRO A 347 9.08 -15.00 13.26
N HIS A 348 8.28 -13.92 13.24
CA HIS A 348 8.51 -12.70 12.50
C HIS A 348 8.25 -11.49 13.40
N VAL A 349 9.17 -10.54 13.39
CA VAL A 349 9.04 -9.24 14.04
C VAL A 349 9.44 -8.18 13.04
N ARG A 350 8.59 -7.16 12.88
CA ARG A 350 8.89 -5.97 12.09
C ARG A 350 8.55 -4.72 12.91
N TYR A 351 9.46 -3.77 12.91
CA TYR A 351 9.24 -2.43 13.44
C TYR A 351 9.46 -1.41 12.32
N TYR A 352 8.57 -0.46 12.26
CA TYR A 352 8.57 0.63 11.29
C TYR A 352 8.34 1.95 12.03
N THR A 353 9.02 3.01 11.60
CA THR A 353 8.78 4.38 12.05
C THR A 353 8.94 5.32 10.86
N GLN A 354 8.18 6.41 10.85
CA GLN A 354 8.33 7.50 9.88
C GLN A 354 8.07 8.86 10.53
N THR A 355 8.69 9.89 9.94
CA THR A 355 8.32 11.29 10.19
C THR A 355 7.11 11.69 9.35
N GLU A 356 6.45 12.79 9.70
CA GLU A 356 5.38 13.36 8.89
C GLU A 356 5.88 14.04 7.61
N ALA A 357 5.01 14.16 6.62
CA ALA A 357 5.29 14.99 5.45
C ALA A 357 5.25 16.48 5.80
N GLU A 358 6.08 17.32 5.15
CA GLU A 358 6.13 18.78 5.38
C GLU A 358 4.75 19.46 5.31
N PHE A 359 3.89 18.97 4.43
CA PHE A 359 2.54 19.51 4.24
C PHE A 359 1.45 18.76 5.02
N TRP A 360 1.82 17.81 5.88
CA TRP A 360 0.82 17.15 6.72
C TRP A 360 0.25 18.13 7.75
N ARG A 361 -1.07 18.18 7.85
CA ARG A 361 -1.80 19.06 8.78
C ARG A 361 -2.98 18.31 9.38
N LEU A 362 -3.16 18.44 10.71
CA LEU A 362 -4.35 17.90 11.38
C LEU A 362 -5.62 18.61 10.89
N SER A 363 -5.56 19.95 10.74
CA SER A 363 -6.67 20.80 10.30
C SER A 363 -6.12 22.11 9.73
N LEU A 364 -6.96 22.92 9.11
CA LEU A 364 -6.62 24.24 8.60
C LEU A 364 -7.25 25.33 9.47
N ASP A 365 -6.47 26.30 9.89
CA ASP A 365 -6.89 27.47 10.69
C ASP A 365 -7.50 28.55 9.78
N ASP A 366 -8.75 28.94 10.03
CA ASP A 366 -9.46 29.95 9.24
C ASP A 366 -8.87 31.36 9.34
N SER A 367 -8.08 31.62 10.37
CA SER A 367 -7.38 32.91 10.58
C SER A 367 -6.09 33.04 9.76
N GLN A 368 -5.62 31.94 9.14
CA GLN A 368 -4.41 31.90 8.33
C GLN A 368 -4.74 31.78 6.83
N PRO A 369 -3.87 32.26 5.94
CA PRO A 369 -4.02 31.99 4.51
C PRO A 369 -3.88 30.49 4.26
N LEU A 370 -4.64 29.97 3.28
CA LEU A 370 -4.50 28.57 2.87
C LEU A 370 -3.08 28.30 2.36
N PRO A 371 -2.45 27.21 2.77
CA PRO A 371 -1.15 26.79 2.23
C PRO A 371 -1.28 26.33 0.76
N GLU A 372 -0.17 26.13 0.09
CA GLU A 372 -0.14 25.55 -1.26
C GLU A 372 -0.50 24.07 -1.25
N TYR A 373 0.02 23.34 -0.26
CA TYR A 373 -0.24 21.90 -0.05
C TYR A 373 -0.68 21.66 1.39
N ALA A 374 -1.64 20.76 1.56
CA ALA A 374 -2.07 20.27 2.87
C ALA A 374 -2.79 18.94 2.73
N SER A 375 -2.51 18.00 3.63
CA SER A 375 -3.20 16.72 3.76
C SER A 375 -3.34 16.31 5.21
N ALA A 376 -4.51 15.82 5.61
CA ALA A 376 -4.75 15.18 6.90
C ALA A 376 -4.73 13.63 6.81
N ASP A 377 -4.19 13.10 5.72
CA ASP A 377 -4.05 11.65 5.60
C ASP A 377 -3.06 11.12 6.65
N TYR A 378 -3.55 10.30 7.58
CA TYR A 378 -2.75 9.72 8.66
C TYR A 378 -1.55 8.89 8.17
N ARG A 379 -1.59 8.42 6.90
CA ARG A 379 -0.48 7.70 6.26
C ARG A 379 0.72 8.59 5.95
N LEU A 380 0.53 9.91 5.95
CA LEU A 380 1.57 10.93 5.75
C LEU A 380 2.03 11.57 7.06
N GLY A 381 1.40 11.25 8.18
CA GLY A 381 1.77 11.73 9.51
C GLY A 381 2.95 10.96 10.11
N ASP A 382 3.41 11.41 11.27
CA ASP A 382 4.39 10.71 12.11
C ASP A 382 3.71 9.50 12.77
N PHE A 383 4.30 8.32 12.64
CA PHE A 383 3.81 7.12 13.31
C PHE A 383 4.85 6.01 13.42
N ASP A 384 4.63 5.15 14.40
CA ASP A 384 5.30 3.88 14.58
C ASP A 384 4.37 2.71 14.23
N ALA A 385 4.93 1.62 13.72
CA ALA A 385 4.17 0.39 13.52
C ALA A 385 4.96 -0.85 13.87
N THR A 386 4.30 -1.80 14.54
CA THR A 386 4.86 -3.08 14.94
C THR A 386 4.08 -4.23 14.32
N THR A 387 4.79 -5.20 13.76
CA THR A 387 4.19 -6.47 13.32
C THR A 387 4.81 -7.62 14.11
N LEU A 388 3.96 -8.46 14.70
CA LEU A 388 4.36 -9.72 15.33
C LEU A 388 3.70 -10.88 14.61
N GLY A 389 4.48 -11.84 14.15
CA GLY A 389 3.98 -12.92 13.33
C GLY A 389 4.56 -14.28 13.66
N LEU A 390 3.83 -15.31 13.30
CA LEU A 390 4.27 -16.69 13.33
C LEU A 390 3.80 -17.41 12.05
N LYS A 391 4.75 -17.99 11.34
CA LYS A 391 4.47 -18.89 10.21
C LYS A 391 4.76 -20.31 10.62
N TYR A 392 3.84 -21.21 10.30
CA TYR A 392 4.02 -22.66 10.39
C TYR A 392 4.00 -23.25 8.98
N GLY A 393 5.02 -23.99 8.61
CA GLY A 393 5.13 -24.62 7.30
C GLY A 393 5.41 -26.11 7.40
N TRP A 394 4.98 -26.82 6.37
CA TRP A 394 5.17 -28.28 6.24
C TRP A 394 5.20 -28.71 4.77
N LYS A 395 5.81 -29.86 4.50
CA LYS A 395 5.66 -30.56 3.24
C LYS A 395 4.58 -31.64 3.31
N THR A 396 3.83 -31.77 2.22
CA THR A 396 2.86 -32.88 2.08
C THR A 396 3.56 -34.17 1.66
N ARG A 397 2.83 -35.32 1.64
CA ARG A 397 3.35 -36.59 1.16
C ARG A 397 3.78 -36.55 -0.31
N ASN A 398 3.26 -35.64 -1.09
CA ASN A 398 3.58 -35.43 -2.50
C ASN A 398 4.65 -34.35 -2.72
N ASP A 399 5.39 -34.01 -1.66
CA ASP A 399 6.46 -32.98 -1.65
C ASP A 399 6.00 -31.54 -1.94
N HIS A 400 4.70 -31.24 -1.85
CA HIS A 400 4.19 -29.89 -1.98
C HIS A 400 4.43 -29.08 -0.70
N ASP A 401 4.92 -27.85 -0.84
CA ASP A 401 5.13 -26.93 0.28
C ASP A 401 3.82 -26.23 0.67
N MET A 402 3.49 -26.27 1.95
CA MET A 402 2.32 -25.60 2.51
C MET A 402 2.72 -24.76 3.72
N SER A 403 2.05 -23.63 3.93
CA SER A 403 2.25 -22.82 5.15
C SER A 403 1.03 -22.00 5.52
N VAL A 404 0.89 -21.77 6.83
CA VAL A 404 -0.04 -20.80 7.41
C VAL A 404 0.77 -19.75 8.16
N ARG A 405 0.45 -18.48 7.99
CA ARG A 405 1.02 -17.34 8.71
C ARG A 405 -0.11 -16.61 9.41
N LEU A 406 0.11 -16.25 10.66
CA LEU A 406 -0.73 -15.35 11.44
C LEU A 406 0.14 -14.18 11.91
N GLU A 407 -0.31 -12.96 11.67
CA GLU A 407 0.39 -11.75 12.10
C GLU A 407 -0.61 -10.78 12.74
N TRP A 408 -0.15 -10.10 13.78
CA TRP A 408 -0.79 -8.95 14.38
C TRP A 408 0.02 -7.70 14.02
N TYR A 409 -0.66 -6.71 13.54
CA TYR A 409 -0.11 -5.41 13.16
C TYR A 409 -0.74 -4.33 14.04
N GLN A 410 0.07 -3.44 14.56
CA GLN A 410 -0.36 -2.26 15.29
C GLN A 410 0.37 -1.05 14.73
N GLN A 411 -0.37 0.03 14.50
CA GLN A 411 0.14 1.35 14.15
C GLN A 411 -0.39 2.38 15.13
N SER A 412 0.46 3.27 15.59
CA SER A 412 0.14 4.37 16.49
C SER A 412 0.94 5.60 16.09
N GLY A 413 0.33 6.75 16.10
CA GLY A 413 0.97 8.01 15.78
C GLY A 413 0.50 9.14 16.68
N ASP A 414 1.24 10.23 16.68
CA ASP A 414 0.95 11.41 17.48
C ASP A 414 0.77 12.64 16.57
N VAL A 415 -0.08 13.56 17.03
CA VAL A 415 -0.22 14.89 16.40
C VAL A 415 0.79 15.83 17.03
N PRO A 416 1.66 16.51 16.26
CA PRO A 416 2.57 17.52 16.78
C PRO A 416 1.83 18.60 17.56
N GLY A 417 2.35 18.97 18.73
CA GLY A 417 1.67 19.88 19.66
C GLY A 417 1.38 21.27 19.09
N GLU A 418 2.19 21.73 18.15
CA GLU A 418 2.01 23.01 17.43
C GLU A 418 0.83 22.99 16.44
N GLN A 419 0.36 21.82 16.04
CA GLN A 419 -0.81 21.66 15.17
C GLN A 419 -2.13 21.56 15.94
N ILE A 420 -2.07 21.47 17.27
CA ILE A 420 -3.24 21.33 18.14
C ILE A 420 -3.78 22.72 18.51
N ILE A 421 -5.01 23.00 18.12
CA ILE A 421 -5.69 24.28 18.39
C ILE A 421 -6.82 24.06 19.40
N GLY A 422 -6.81 24.82 20.50
CA GLY A 422 -7.91 24.89 21.46
C GLY A 422 -8.45 23.52 21.93
N ASN A 423 -9.71 23.23 21.65
CA ASN A 423 -10.42 22.01 22.07
C ASN A 423 -9.87 20.73 21.46
N GLN A 424 -9.04 20.80 20.42
CA GLN A 424 -8.41 19.62 19.82
C GLN A 424 -7.48 18.91 20.80
N ALA A 425 -6.91 19.61 21.77
CA ALA A 425 -6.02 19.06 22.80
C ALA A 425 -6.68 17.96 23.68
N GLY A 426 -8.00 17.90 23.71
CA GLY A 426 -8.76 16.89 24.47
C GLY A 426 -9.29 15.73 23.62
N ARG A 427 -8.99 15.69 22.33
CA ARG A 427 -9.53 14.73 21.37
C ARG A 427 -8.40 13.83 20.83
N ASP A 428 -8.70 12.54 20.74
CA ASP A 428 -7.84 11.59 20.01
C ASP A 428 -8.11 11.74 18.50
N ASN A 429 -7.30 12.58 17.84
CA ASN A 429 -7.46 12.91 16.42
C ASN A 429 -6.56 12.11 15.49
N TYR A 430 -5.58 11.34 16.00
CA TYR A 430 -4.80 10.44 15.18
C TYR A 430 -5.46 9.05 15.16
N PRO A 431 -5.68 8.44 14.00
CA PRO A 431 -6.36 7.15 13.93
C PRO A 431 -5.37 5.99 14.16
N ASP A 432 -5.26 5.52 15.39
CA ASP A 432 -4.58 4.25 15.67
C ASP A 432 -5.20 3.10 14.87
N LEU A 433 -4.40 2.08 14.57
CA LEU A 433 -4.82 0.95 13.77
C LEU A 433 -4.25 -0.36 14.32
N ASP A 434 -5.14 -1.31 14.62
CA ASP A 434 -4.82 -2.70 14.88
C ASP A 434 -5.37 -3.57 13.75
N ALA A 435 -4.57 -4.54 13.27
CA ALA A 435 -5.03 -5.46 12.25
C ALA A 435 -4.52 -6.89 12.47
N ILE A 436 -5.30 -7.85 11.99
CA ILE A 436 -4.92 -9.26 11.92
C ILE A 436 -4.73 -9.65 10.46
N ILE A 437 -3.63 -10.34 10.18
CA ILE A 437 -3.29 -10.87 8.87
C ILE A 437 -3.19 -12.38 8.97
N VAL A 438 -3.95 -13.08 8.14
CA VAL A 438 -3.89 -14.54 8.00
C VAL A 438 -3.55 -14.88 6.57
N GLN A 439 -2.49 -15.64 6.36
CA GLN A 439 -2.09 -16.08 5.03
C GLN A 439 -1.94 -17.59 4.98
N PHE A 440 -2.55 -18.22 4.01
CA PHE A 440 -2.29 -19.59 3.61
C PHE A 440 -1.55 -19.59 2.29
N SER A 441 -0.47 -20.39 2.19
CA SER A 441 0.31 -20.52 0.95
C SER A 441 0.55 -21.98 0.63
N PHE A 442 0.52 -22.30 -0.66
CA PHE A 442 0.86 -23.63 -1.16
C PHE A 442 1.61 -23.55 -2.48
N ARG A 443 2.55 -24.50 -2.67
CA ARG A 443 3.39 -24.63 -3.85
C ARG A 443 3.38 -26.08 -4.32
N PHE A 444 3.24 -26.29 -5.62
CA PHE A 444 3.20 -27.61 -6.26
C PHE A 444 3.72 -27.57 -7.71
#